data_82f815d4f7feb9392162816a11be2869
#
_entry.id   82f815d4f7feb9392162816a11be2869
#
_cell.length_a   1.000
_cell.length_b   1.000
_cell.length_c   1.000
_cell.angle_alpha   90.00
_cell.angle_beta   90.00
_cell.angle_gamma   90.00
#
_symmetry.space_group_name_H-M   'P 1'
#
loop_
_entity.id
_entity.type
_entity.pdbx_description
1 polymer ?
#
loop_
_entity_poly.entity_id
_entity_poly.type
_entity_poly.pdbx_seq_one_letter_code
_entity_poly.pdbx_strand_id
1 'polypeptide(L)'
;MPTLQKAAASIDDTVEGAMSATLLSLLGVTAKSEKGAAGTNDKVEWLRSQLIGKDVEFDTPFGRRALTYADQTASGRSLSYIEDYLVKQVLPFYGNTHTDDSHVGSKTTRLVHKAASYIKRCMGAGAGDALIFCGAGTTAAIKRLQEIIGVALPSVEMRNRLSAQLRAEERWVVFVGPYEHHSNLLSWRQSLAEVVEVGVDADGLVDVAALRRALGSPEYADRPMLGSFSACSNVTGVMTDTREIARVLHQHGAFACFDFAASGPYVKIDMKSGAADGYDAVFLSPHKFVGGPGTPGILLMNKSLYKLNSQPPSTCGGGTMAYVNGFNEEVSKQIKHHCQDTLYYDDIEEREDAGTPPILQKIRASLAFWVKEYVGYDTMDLHERLFSEMAMKRLLHNPNVMVLGNTNAHHIPIFSFLIYPSVTVKEKPFDAFGEPSCDKQLETMKHKQLSLHGRFVTRLLNDLFGIQARGGCACAGPYGHTLLNVDNELSLCIRSAVLEGYSGLKPGWTRLSFSYYLSKEEFKFILSAIEFIATYGHRFLSLYKFDWITGN
;
A
#
# COMPACT_ATOMS: atom_id res chain seq x y z
N MET A 1 -44.18 -21.82 -3.80
CA MET A 1 -42.99 -21.02 -4.03
C MET A 1 -41.66 -21.71 -3.73
N PRO A 2 -41.52 -23.05 -3.61
CA PRO A 2 -40.24 -23.73 -3.46
C PRO A 2 -39.50 -24.07 -4.76
N THR A 3 -40.15 -23.92 -5.91
CA THR A 3 -39.62 -24.35 -7.22
C THR A 3 -38.75 -23.29 -7.91
N LEU A 4 -38.88 -22.02 -7.55
CA LEU A 4 -38.08 -20.93 -8.11
C LEU A 4 -36.72 -20.78 -7.42
N GLN A 5 -36.61 -21.14 -6.14
CA GLN A 5 -35.31 -21.13 -5.41
C GLN A 5 -34.38 -22.26 -5.86
N LYS A 6 -34.90 -23.42 -6.26
CA LYS A 6 -34.07 -24.50 -6.81
C LYS A 6 -33.57 -24.23 -8.25
N ALA A 7 -34.30 -23.45 -9.03
CA ALA A 7 -33.87 -23.04 -10.37
C ALA A 7 -32.75 -21.97 -10.30
N ALA A 8 -32.80 -21.06 -9.33
CA ALA A 8 -31.77 -20.07 -9.13
C ALA A 8 -30.40 -20.69 -8.68
N ALA A 9 -30.44 -21.69 -7.80
CA ALA A 9 -29.23 -22.39 -7.36
C ALA A 9 -28.54 -23.21 -8.47
N SER A 10 -29.33 -23.79 -9.42
CA SER A 10 -28.76 -24.57 -10.53
C SER A 10 -28.21 -23.71 -11.68
N ILE A 11 -28.63 -22.42 -11.74
CA ILE A 11 -28.09 -21.46 -12.72
C ILE A 11 -26.75 -20.90 -12.24
N ASP A 12 -26.51 -20.80 -10.93
CA ASP A 12 -25.27 -20.29 -10.36
C ASP A 12 -24.08 -21.23 -10.61
N ASP A 13 -24.23 -22.54 -10.45
CA ASP A 13 -23.16 -23.52 -10.72
C ASP A 13 -22.77 -23.60 -12.21
N THR A 14 -23.72 -23.40 -13.12
CA THR A 14 -23.47 -23.39 -14.58
C THR A 14 -22.83 -22.09 -15.04
N VAL A 15 -23.06 -20.97 -14.36
CA VAL A 15 -22.46 -19.66 -14.68
C VAL A 15 -21.02 -19.56 -14.13
N GLU A 16 -20.72 -20.18 -12.99
CA GLU A 16 -19.33 -20.30 -12.49
C GLU A 16 -18.47 -21.17 -13.41
N GLY A 17 -19.00 -22.29 -13.88
CA GLY A 17 -18.36 -23.14 -14.89
C GLY A 17 -18.17 -22.41 -16.23
N ALA A 18 -19.15 -21.62 -16.66
CA ALA A 18 -19.08 -20.86 -17.91
C ALA A 18 -18.10 -19.65 -17.81
N MET A 19 -18.02 -18.96 -16.68
CA MET A 19 -17.01 -17.90 -16.48
C MET A 19 -15.59 -18.48 -16.47
N SER A 20 -15.37 -19.60 -15.82
CA SER A 20 -14.07 -20.29 -15.82
C SER A 20 -13.73 -20.83 -17.23
N ALA A 21 -14.67 -21.42 -17.94
CA ALA A 21 -14.49 -21.92 -19.28
C ALA A 21 -14.32 -20.81 -20.33
N THR A 22 -15.04 -19.69 -20.19
CA THR A 22 -14.90 -18.52 -21.07
C THR A 22 -13.58 -17.79 -20.84
N LEU A 23 -13.11 -17.70 -19.61
CA LEU A 23 -11.80 -17.19 -19.26
C LEU A 23 -10.69 -18.06 -19.86
N LEU A 24 -10.79 -19.37 -19.77
CA LEU A 24 -9.85 -20.32 -20.34
C LEU A 24 -9.86 -20.30 -21.88
N SER A 25 -11.01 -20.15 -22.49
CA SER A 25 -11.16 -20.05 -23.94
C SER A 25 -10.58 -18.75 -24.51
N LEU A 26 -10.74 -17.63 -23.80
CA LEU A 26 -10.14 -16.34 -24.17
C LEU A 26 -8.63 -16.30 -24.01
N LEU A 27 -8.07 -17.16 -23.14
CA LEU A 27 -6.63 -17.31 -22.95
C LEU A 27 -5.95 -18.11 -24.07
N GLY A 28 -6.70 -18.56 -25.10
CA GLY A 28 -6.17 -19.46 -26.14
C GLY A 28 -5.79 -20.84 -25.60
N VAL A 29 -6.11 -21.11 -24.33
CA VAL A 29 -5.99 -22.43 -23.72
C VAL A 29 -7.22 -23.21 -24.16
N THR A 30 -7.16 -23.84 -25.34
CA THR A 30 -8.13 -24.86 -25.69
C THR A 30 -8.09 -25.91 -24.58
N ALA A 31 -9.21 -26.06 -23.88
CA ALA A 31 -9.40 -27.14 -22.92
C ALA A 31 -9.39 -28.48 -23.64
N LYS A 32 -8.24 -28.91 -24.13
CA LYS A 32 -7.93 -30.30 -24.26
C LYS A 32 -7.56 -30.76 -22.87
N SER A 33 -8.46 -31.54 -22.30
CA SER A 33 -8.27 -32.22 -21.04
C SER A 33 -7.04 -33.10 -21.10
N GLU A 34 -5.88 -32.52 -20.83
CA GLU A 34 -4.74 -33.29 -20.37
C GLU A 34 -4.45 -32.79 -18.95
N LYS A 35 -4.62 -33.71 -18.01
CA LYS A 35 -4.18 -33.59 -16.62
C LYS A 35 -2.66 -33.45 -16.60
N GLY A 36 -2.17 -32.28 -16.94
CA GLY A 36 -0.79 -31.88 -16.79
C GLY A 36 -0.84 -30.43 -16.30
N ALA A 37 -0.40 -30.19 -15.07
CA ALA A 37 -0.24 -28.85 -14.53
C ALA A 37 0.65 -28.06 -15.50
N ALA A 38 0.14 -26.97 -16.06
CA ALA A 38 0.95 -25.97 -16.74
C ALA A 38 2.13 -25.65 -15.81
N GLY A 39 3.37 -25.81 -16.27
CA GLY A 39 4.54 -25.67 -15.42
C GLY A 39 4.55 -24.27 -14.80
N THR A 40 5.09 -24.16 -13.61
CA THR A 40 5.18 -22.91 -12.84
C THR A 40 5.76 -21.75 -13.68
N ASN A 41 6.72 -22.06 -14.57
CA ASN A 41 7.30 -21.11 -15.51
C ASN A 41 6.30 -20.60 -16.56
N ASP A 42 5.38 -21.42 -17.04
CA ASP A 42 4.47 -21.05 -18.14
C ASP A 42 3.52 -19.91 -17.74
N LYS A 43 3.10 -19.88 -16.48
CA LYS A 43 2.22 -18.84 -15.94
C LYS A 43 2.93 -17.49 -15.81
N VAL A 44 4.19 -17.49 -15.41
CA VAL A 44 5.01 -16.28 -15.30
C VAL A 44 5.35 -15.76 -16.70
N GLU A 45 5.68 -16.64 -17.66
CA GLU A 45 5.91 -16.26 -19.06
C GLU A 45 4.65 -15.68 -19.70
N TRP A 46 3.47 -16.31 -19.46
CA TRP A 46 2.21 -15.72 -19.88
C TRP A 46 2.04 -14.32 -19.31
N LEU A 47 2.26 -14.12 -17.99
CA LEU A 47 2.14 -12.82 -17.35
C LEU A 47 3.05 -11.77 -18.00
N ARG A 48 4.32 -12.13 -18.28
CA ARG A 48 5.27 -11.26 -18.98
C ARG A 48 4.77 -10.87 -20.38
N SER A 49 4.17 -11.82 -21.10
CA SER A 49 3.63 -11.58 -22.44
C SER A 49 2.49 -10.55 -22.43
N GLN A 50 1.78 -10.41 -21.30
CA GLN A 50 0.66 -9.50 -21.12
C GLN A 50 1.06 -8.08 -20.68
N LEU A 51 2.33 -7.84 -20.28
CA LEU A 51 2.76 -6.54 -19.79
C LEU A 51 2.68 -5.46 -20.87
N ILE A 52 1.90 -4.42 -20.63
CA ILE A 52 1.82 -3.26 -21.52
C ILE A 52 3.09 -2.44 -21.36
N GLY A 53 3.73 -2.14 -22.49
CA GLY A 53 4.96 -1.33 -22.53
C GLY A 53 6.23 -2.08 -22.16
N LYS A 54 6.27 -3.41 -22.27
CA LYS A 54 7.49 -4.21 -22.05
C LYS A 54 8.60 -3.94 -23.09
N ASP A 55 8.21 -3.57 -24.31
CA ASP A 55 9.12 -3.34 -25.42
C ASP A 55 9.24 -1.82 -25.76
N VAL A 56 8.83 -0.94 -24.84
CA VAL A 56 8.89 0.51 -25.07
C VAL A 56 10.30 1.01 -24.87
N GLU A 57 10.72 1.87 -25.78
CA GLU A 57 11.96 2.63 -25.69
C GLU A 57 11.67 4.13 -25.57
N PHE A 58 12.60 4.87 -24.96
CA PHE A 58 12.50 6.32 -24.83
C PHE A 58 13.88 6.99 -24.97
N ASP A 59 13.86 8.28 -25.32
CA ASP A 59 15.08 9.05 -25.51
C ASP A 59 15.63 9.57 -24.19
N THR A 60 16.95 9.48 -24.03
CA THR A 60 17.70 10.03 -22.90
C THR A 60 18.85 10.89 -23.41
N PRO A 61 19.51 11.70 -22.56
CA PRO A 61 20.70 12.45 -22.95
C PRO A 61 21.85 11.58 -23.51
N PHE A 62 21.85 10.28 -23.20
CA PHE A 62 22.87 9.32 -23.64
C PHE A 62 22.37 8.39 -24.75
N GLY A 63 21.30 8.77 -25.44
CA GLY A 63 20.68 8.01 -26.52
C GLY A 63 19.46 7.21 -26.04
N ARG A 64 18.91 6.42 -26.97
CA ARG A 64 17.68 5.67 -26.78
C ARG A 64 17.88 4.47 -25.83
N ARG A 65 16.92 4.23 -24.92
CA ARG A 65 16.97 3.17 -23.91
C ARG A 65 15.67 2.39 -23.87
N ALA A 66 15.76 1.09 -23.69
CA ALA A 66 14.61 0.25 -23.37
C ALA A 66 14.14 0.55 -21.94
N LEU A 67 12.82 0.59 -21.74
CA LEU A 67 12.22 0.86 -20.45
C LEU A 67 12.28 -0.41 -19.56
N THR A 68 13.08 -0.35 -18.50
CA THR A 68 13.15 -1.41 -17.46
C THR A 68 12.50 -0.90 -16.18
N TYR A 69 11.35 -1.46 -15.80
CA TYR A 69 10.58 -0.96 -14.66
C TYR A 69 10.95 -1.67 -13.35
N ALA A 70 11.45 -0.93 -12.38
CA ALA A 70 11.90 -1.40 -11.08
C ALA A 70 11.29 -0.60 -9.88
N ASP A 71 10.13 0.05 -10.07
CA ASP A 71 9.41 0.81 -9.03
C ASP A 71 8.01 0.23 -8.73
N GLN A 72 7.87 -1.10 -8.73
CA GLN A 72 6.60 -1.79 -8.47
C GLN A 72 6.04 -1.50 -7.07
N THR A 73 6.89 -1.20 -6.10
CA THR A 73 6.48 -0.75 -4.77
C THR A 73 5.61 0.51 -4.82
N ALA A 74 5.75 1.32 -5.85
CA ALA A 74 4.94 2.53 -6.05
C ALA A 74 3.66 2.24 -6.83
N SER A 75 3.73 1.45 -7.91
CA SER A 75 2.58 1.07 -8.75
C SER A 75 2.90 -0.20 -9.52
N GLY A 76 1.90 -1.06 -9.70
CA GLY A 76 1.98 -2.19 -10.63
C GLY A 76 2.04 -1.75 -12.09
N ARG A 77 2.18 -2.72 -13.01
CA ARG A 77 2.11 -2.53 -14.46
C ARG A 77 0.75 -2.95 -14.97
N SER A 78 0.26 -2.31 -16.03
CA SER A 78 -0.98 -2.69 -16.70
C SER A 78 -0.79 -3.95 -17.56
N LEU A 79 -1.87 -4.72 -17.73
CA LEU A 79 -1.91 -5.96 -18.51
C LEU A 79 -2.90 -5.85 -19.67
N SER A 80 -2.47 -6.19 -20.88
CA SER A 80 -3.33 -6.22 -22.06
C SER A 80 -4.57 -7.11 -21.86
N TYR A 81 -4.42 -8.24 -21.21
CA TYR A 81 -5.53 -9.12 -20.87
C TYR A 81 -6.65 -8.41 -20.09
N ILE A 82 -6.30 -7.62 -19.06
CA ILE A 82 -7.30 -6.91 -18.26
C ILE A 82 -7.94 -5.78 -19.06
N GLU A 83 -7.16 -5.00 -19.82
CA GLU A 83 -7.68 -3.94 -20.66
C GLU A 83 -8.63 -4.50 -21.74
N ASP A 84 -8.23 -5.57 -22.40
CA ASP A 84 -9.04 -6.25 -23.39
C ASP A 84 -10.35 -6.80 -22.80
N TYR A 85 -10.31 -7.38 -21.60
CA TYR A 85 -11.51 -7.85 -20.93
C TYR A 85 -12.47 -6.69 -20.63
N LEU A 86 -11.97 -5.59 -20.10
CA LEU A 86 -12.79 -4.42 -19.81
C LEU A 86 -13.42 -3.85 -21.10
N VAL A 87 -12.63 -3.69 -22.16
CA VAL A 87 -13.10 -3.12 -23.43
C VAL A 87 -14.08 -4.05 -24.14
N LYS A 88 -13.81 -5.35 -24.18
CA LYS A 88 -14.58 -6.31 -25.01
C LYS A 88 -15.75 -6.97 -24.26
N GLN A 89 -15.67 -7.10 -22.91
CA GLN A 89 -16.69 -7.84 -22.14
C GLN A 89 -17.51 -6.96 -21.20
N VAL A 90 -16.93 -5.87 -20.69
CA VAL A 90 -17.62 -5.00 -19.71
C VAL A 90 -18.24 -3.78 -20.40
N LEU A 91 -17.46 -3.00 -21.14
CA LEU A 91 -17.93 -1.75 -21.74
C LEU A 91 -19.14 -1.89 -22.67
N PRO A 92 -19.31 -2.95 -23.50
CA PRO A 92 -20.49 -3.08 -24.35
C PRO A 92 -21.82 -3.16 -23.58
N PHE A 93 -21.77 -3.55 -22.29
CA PHE A 93 -22.92 -3.68 -21.41
C PHE A 93 -22.83 -2.77 -20.19
N TYR A 94 -22.00 -1.72 -20.27
CA TYR A 94 -21.81 -0.81 -19.15
C TYR A 94 -23.09 0.00 -18.89
N GLY A 95 -23.49 0.02 -17.62
CA GLY A 95 -24.57 0.85 -17.08
C GLY A 95 -24.25 1.24 -15.65
N ASN A 96 -25.12 2.04 -15.01
CA ASN A 96 -24.98 2.34 -13.60
C ASN A 96 -25.39 1.13 -12.74
N THR A 97 -24.91 1.11 -11.50
CA THR A 97 -25.30 0.15 -10.44
C THR A 97 -26.60 0.59 -9.75
N HIS A 98 -26.98 -0.12 -8.69
CA HIS A 98 -28.19 0.13 -7.87
C HIS A 98 -29.51 0.00 -8.66
N THR A 99 -29.54 -0.83 -9.70
CA THR A 99 -30.77 -1.15 -10.45
C THR A 99 -30.69 -2.54 -11.06
N ASP A 100 -31.80 -3.24 -11.02
CA ASP A 100 -31.99 -4.57 -11.65
C ASP A 100 -33.02 -4.53 -12.79
N ASP A 101 -33.64 -3.36 -13.09
CA ASP A 101 -34.75 -3.22 -14.02
C ASP A 101 -34.32 -3.30 -15.49
N SER A 102 -33.07 -2.97 -15.80
CA SER A 102 -32.54 -3.03 -17.17
C SER A 102 -31.41 -4.08 -17.29
N HIS A 103 -31.27 -4.62 -18.51
CA HIS A 103 -30.22 -5.61 -18.79
C HIS A 103 -28.80 -5.08 -18.41
N VAL A 104 -28.49 -3.86 -18.78
CA VAL A 104 -27.15 -3.28 -18.50
C VAL A 104 -26.99 -2.96 -17.02
N GLY A 105 -28.03 -2.42 -16.35
CA GLY A 105 -27.98 -2.12 -14.92
C GLY A 105 -27.80 -3.38 -14.07
N SER A 106 -28.65 -4.37 -14.29
CA SER A 106 -28.60 -5.68 -13.61
C SER A 106 -27.24 -6.39 -13.84
N LYS A 107 -26.74 -6.38 -15.08
CA LYS A 107 -25.43 -6.99 -15.39
C LYS A 107 -24.27 -6.27 -14.69
N THR A 108 -24.29 -4.94 -14.68
CA THR A 108 -23.24 -4.12 -14.03
C THR A 108 -23.27 -4.30 -12.52
N THR A 109 -24.46 -4.23 -11.89
CA THR A 109 -24.64 -4.45 -10.45
C THR A 109 -24.09 -5.80 -10.04
N ARG A 110 -24.48 -6.87 -10.75
CA ARG A 110 -23.95 -8.22 -10.48
C ARG A 110 -22.45 -8.35 -10.65
N LEU A 111 -21.85 -7.71 -11.67
CA LEU A 111 -20.40 -7.73 -11.87
C LEU A 111 -19.66 -7.06 -10.71
N VAL A 112 -20.16 -5.94 -10.20
CA VAL A 112 -19.54 -5.24 -9.06
C VAL A 112 -19.64 -6.07 -7.78
N HIS A 113 -20.81 -6.67 -7.50
CA HIS A 113 -20.98 -7.56 -6.34
C HIS A 113 -20.08 -8.81 -6.44
N LYS A 114 -19.98 -9.42 -7.63
CA LYS A 114 -19.07 -10.55 -7.87
C LYS A 114 -17.61 -10.14 -7.68
N ALA A 115 -17.21 -8.94 -8.11
CA ALA A 115 -15.85 -8.43 -7.91
C ALA A 115 -15.52 -8.29 -6.41
N ALA A 116 -16.43 -7.71 -5.61
CA ALA A 116 -16.26 -7.60 -4.17
C ALA A 116 -16.18 -8.98 -3.49
N SER A 117 -17.12 -9.86 -3.80
CA SER A 117 -17.18 -11.22 -3.25
C SER A 117 -15.93 -12.05 -3.61
N TYR A 118 -15.41 -11.88 -4.84
CA TYR A 118 -14.18 -12.54 -5.26
C TYR A 118 -12.98 -12.09 -4.43
N ILE A 119 -12.81 -10.79 -4.24
CA ILE A 119 -11.71 -10.23 -3.43
C ILE A 119 -11.83 -10.70 -1.98
N LYS A 120 -13.02 -10.67 -1.38
CA LYS A 120 -13.27 -11.20 -0.03
C LYS A 120 -12.81 -12.65 0.11
N ARG A 121 -13.18 -13.50 -0.85
CA ARG A 121 -12.76 -14.91 -0.88
C ARG A 121 -11.24 -15.06 -0.96
N CYS A 122 -10.56 -14.32 -1.85
CA CYS A 122 -9.09 -14.35 -1.97
C CYS A 122 -8.38 -13.94 -0.67
N MET A 123 -9.05 -13.16 0.18
CA MET A 123 -8.50 -12.66 1.44
C MET A 123 -9.01 -13.43 2.67
N GLY A 124 -9.65 -14.59 2.49
CA GLY A 124 -10.15 -15.41 3.60
C GLY A 124 -11.22 -14.73 4.45
N ALA A 125 -11.96 -13.76 3.88
CA ALA A 125 -13.00 -13.04 4.59
C ALA A 125 -14.31 -13.83 4.62
N GLY A 126 -15.03 -13.73 5.74
CA GLY A 126 -16.29 -14.39 5.99
C GLY A 126 -17.51 -13.46 5.97
N ALA A 127 -18.65 -13.97 6.40
CA ALA A 127 -19.90 -13.20 6.53
C ALA A 127 -19.82 -12.09 7.60
N GLY A 128 -18.91 -12.24 8.58
CA GLY A 128 -18.61 -11.24 9.60
C GLY A 128 -17.77 -10.06 9.12
N ASP A 129 -17.32 -10.07 7.86
CA ASP A 129 -16.45 -9.06 7.30
C ASP A 129 -17.16 -8.23 6.23
N ALA A 130 -16.78 -6.95 6.12
CA ALA A 130 -17.24 -6.03 5.09
C ALA A 130 -16.05 -5.54 4.26
N LEU A 131 -16.22 -5.48 2.93
CA LEU A 131 -15.26 -4.95 1.99
C LEU A 131 -15.75 -3.61 1.43
N ILE A 132 -15.03 -2.54 1.74
CA ILE A 132 -15.38 -1.19 1.31
C ILE A 132 -14.32 -0.71 0.32
N PHE A 133 -14.77 -0.32 -0.88
CA PHE A 133 -13.90 0.35 -1.83
C PHE A 133 -13.76 1.82 -1.48
N CYS A 134 -12.51 2.28 -1.39
CA CYS A 134 -12.17 3.63 -0.98
C CYS A 134 -11.42 4.36 -2.12
N GLY A 135 -11.33 5.67 -2.08
CA GLY A 135 -10.68 6.47 -3.11
C GLY A 135 -9.22 6.09 -3.40
N ALA A 136 -8.25 6.92 -3.03
CA ALA A 136 -6.85 6.76 -3.38
C ALA A 136 -6.11 5.74 -2.51
N GLY A 137 -6.18 4.46 -2.85
CA GLY A 137 -5.41 3.39 -2.22
C GLY A 137 -5.61 3.27 -0.71
N THR A 138 -4.63 2.71 -0.03
CA THR A 138 -4.60 2.53 1.43
C THR A 138 -4.81 3.83 2.21
N THR A 139 -4.37 4.98 1.69
CA THR A 139 -4.60 6.29 2.32
C THR A 139 -6.08 6.55 2.54
N ALA A 140 -6.91 6.30 1.53
CA ALA A 140 -8.35 6.45 1.64
C ALA A 140 -8.98 5.35 2.50
N ALA A 141 -8.44 4.14 2.49
CA ALA A 141 -8.94 3.03 3.31
C ALA A 141 -8.72 3.29 4.81
N ILE A 142 -7.55 3.78 5.21
CA ILE A 142 -7.25 4.17 6.60
C ILE A 142 -8.16 5.32 7.03
N LYS A 143 -8.31 6.34 6.17
CA LYS A 143 -9.21 7.46 6.44
C LYS A 143 -10.66 6.99 6.62
N ARG A 144 -11.12 6.05 5.80
CA ARG A 144 -12.45 5.46 5.90
C ARG A 144 -12.65 4.75 7.25
N LEU A 145 -11.67 3.97 7.71
CA LEU A 145 -11.75 3.36 9.03
C LEU A 145 -11.84 4.43 10.14
N GLN A 146 -11.06 5.50 10.05
CA GLN A 146 -11.12 6.62 11.01
C GLN A 146 -12.48 7.29 11.03
N GLU A 147 -13.13 7.42 9.89
CA GLU A 147 -14.50 7.94 9.78
C GLU A 147 -15.50 7.00 10.44
N ILE A 148 -15.40 5.69 10.15
CA ILE A 148 -16.27 4.65 10.68
C ILE A 148 -16.20 4.56 12.21
N ILE A 149 -15.00 4.64 12.80
CA ILE A 149 -14.84 4.59 14.26
C ILE A 149 -15.00 5.96 14.94
N GLY A 150 -15.29 7.01 14.17
CA GLY A 150 -15.63 8.33 14.67
C GLY A 150 -14.44 9.18 15.17
N VAL A 151 -13.21 8.91 14.70
CA VAL A 151 -12.02 9.70 15.11
C VAL A 151 -11.52 10.66 14.04
N ALA A 152 -12.07 10.62 12.83
CA ALA A 152 -11.69 11.52 11.74
C ALA A 152 -12.20 12.92 11.95
N LEU A 153 -11.34 13.93 11.75
CA LEU A 153 -11.70 15.33 11.90
C LEU A 153 -11.25 16.17 10.69
N PRO A 154 -12.02 17.20 10.32
CA PRO A 154 -11.71 18.05 9.19
C PRO A 154 -10.64 19.11 9.47
N SER A 155 -10.40 19.48 10.75
CA SER A 155 -9.45 20.55 11.09
C SER A 155 -8.72 20.32 12.41
N VAL A 156 -7.52 20.90 12.49
CA VAL A 156 -6.68 20.88 13.72
C VAL A 156 -7.35 21.66 14.85
N GLU A 157 -8.01 22.77 14.54
CA GLU A 157 -8.72 23.57 15.54
C GLU A 157 -9.85 22.77 16.20
N MET A 158 -10.68 22.10 15.38
CA MET A 158 -11.75 21.23 15.88
C MET A 158 -11.19 20.09 16.72
N ARG A 159 -10.07 19.48 16.29
CA ARG A 159 -9.39 18.45 17.05
C ARG A 159 -8.98 18.95 18.43
N ASN A 160 -8.29 20.09 18.50
CA ASN A 160 -7.80 20.64 19.77
C ASN A 160 -8.97 20.97 20.71
N ARG A 161 -10.06 21.53 20.17
CA ARG A 161 -11.26 21.84 20.93
C ARG A 161 -11.94 20.57 21.49
N LEU A 162 -12.16 19.56 20.67
CA LEU A 162 -12.80 18.31 21.09
C LEU A 162 -11.91 17.49 22.02
N SER A 163 -10.60 17.41 21.74
CA SER A 163 -9.65 16.70 22.63
C SER A 163 -9.59 17.29 24.04
N ALA A 164 -9.85 18.60 24.19
CA ALA A 164 -9.90 19.24 25.51
C ALA A 164 -11.23 18.96 26.27
N GLN A 165 -12.27 18.51 25.59
CA GLN A 165 -13.59 18.24 26.17
C GLN A 165 -13.84 16.75 26.42
N LEU A 166 -13.20 15.87 25.65
CA LEU A 166 -13.34 14.42 25.80
C LEU A 166 -12.54 13.93 27.02
N ARG A 167 -13.15 13.01 27.78
CA ARG A 167 -12.46 12.27 28.84
C ARG A 167 -11.49 11.26 28.22
N ALA A 168 -10.51 10.82 28.98
CA ALA A 168 -9.53 9.85 28.50
C ALA A 168 -10.18 8.55 27.97
N GLU A 169 -11.20 8.05 28.70
CA GLU A 169 -11.90 6.80 28.37
C GLU A 169 -12.72 6.89 27.07
N GLU A 170 -13.03 8.11 26.61
CA GLU A 170 -13.78 8.35 25.37
C GLU A 170 -12.87 8.40 24.14
N ARG A 171 -11.56 8.45 24.34
CA ARG A 171 -10.58 8.59 23.27
C ARG A 171 -9.95 7.24 22.93
N TRP A 172 -9.96 6.91 21.64
CA TRP A 172 -9.20 5.77 21.14
C TRP A 172 -7.70 5.93 21.38
N VAL A 173 -7.05 4.80 21.74
CA VAL A 173 -5.59 4.69 21.72
C VAL A 173 -5.18 3.89 20.50
N VAL A 174 -4.31 4.46 19.67
CA VAL A 174 -3.86 3.83 18.43
C VAL A 174 -2.35 3.59 18.49
N PHE A 175 -1.96 2.34 18.47
CA PHE A 175 -0.57 1.90 18.42
C PHE A 175 -0.14 1.79 16.95
N VAL A 176 0.97 2.42 16.60
CA VAL A 176 1.55 2.38 15.24
C VAL A 176 2.99 1.91 15.28
N GLY A 177 3.44 1.24 14.22
CA GLY A 177 4.78 0.69 14.12
C GLY A 177 5.85 1.70 13.69
N PRO A 178 7.11 1.27 13.65
CA PRO A 178 8.22 2.12 13.24
C PRO A 178 8.32 2.30 11.71
N TYR A 179 7.72 1.41 10.92
CA TYR A 179 7.87 1.37 9.45
C TYR A 179 6.76 2.11 8.72
N GLU A 180 5.93 2.85 9.42
CA GLU A 180 4.68 3.35 8.87
C GLU A 180 4.91 4.30 7.70
N HIS A 181 4.21 4.02 6.61
CA HIS A 181 4.03 5.00 5.54
C HIS A 181 3.29 6.23 6.12
N HIS A 182 3.56 7.42 5.58
CA HIS A 182 2.89 8.65 6.02
C HIS A 182 1.37 8.53 6.12
N SER A 183 0.73 7.72 5.27
CA SER A 183 -0.71 7.48 5.30
C SER A 183 -1.18 6.82 6.59
N ASN A 184 -0.38 5.88 7.14
CA ASN A 184 -0.71 5.15 8.36
C ASN A 184 -0.15 5.81 9.64
N LEU A 185 0.54 6.91 9.53
CA LEU A 185 1.07 7.67 10.67
C LEU A 185 0.39 9.04 10.79
N LEU A 186 0.49 9.85 9.73
CA LEU A 186 0.05 11.26 9.79
C LEU A 186 -1.46 11.39 9.99
N SER A 187 -2.25 10.51 9.37
CA SER A 187 -3.70 10.54 9.52
C SER A 187 -4.14 10.24 10.95
N TRP A 188 -3.46 9.30 11.64
CA TRP A 188 -3.70 9.01 13.05
C TRP A 188 -3.28 10.17 13.96
N ARG A 189 -2.07 10.73 13.74
CA ARG A 189 -1.59 11.92 14.48
C ARG A 189 -2.53 13.13 14.33
N GLN A 190 -3.29 13.23 13.24
CA GLN A 190 -4.26 14.28 13.00
C GLN A 190 -5.70 13.94 13.44
N SER A 191 -5.94 12.71 13.89
CA SER A 191 -7.25 12.26 14.37
C SER A 191 -7.52 12.67 15.83
N LEU A 192 -8.69 12.30 16.36
CA LEU A 192 -9.02 12.43 17.81
C LEU A 192 -8.31 11.38 18.67
N ALA A 193 -7.76 10.33 18.06
CA ALA A 193 -7.08 9.28 18.79
C ALA A 193 -5.80 9.78 19.46
N GLU A 194 -5.44 9.15 20.55
CA GLU A 194 -4.10 9.23 21.11
C GLU A 194 -3.20 8.21 20.40
N VAL A 195 -2.05 8.66 19.90
CA VAL A 195 -1.16 7.81 19.10
C VAL A 195 0.06 7.43 19.91
N VAL A 196 0.29 6.14 20.03
CA VAL A 196 1.47 5.55 20.69
C VAL A 196 2.34 4.93 19.60
N GLU A 197 3.53 5.50 19.41
CA GLU A 197 4.48 5.01 18.41
C GLU A 197 5.39 3.94 19.04
N VAL A 198 5.31 2.72 18.52
CA VAL A 198 6.16 1.61 18.91
C VAL A 198 7.46 1.69 18.10
N GLY A 199 8.58 1.67 18.80
CA GLY A 199 9.90 1.74 18.17
C GLY A 199 10.38 0.42 17.58
N VAL A 200 11.68 0.39 17.24
CA VAL A 200 12.38 -0.82 16.82
C VAL A 200 13.13 -1.42 18.01
N ASP A 201 13.29 -2.74 17.98
CA ASP A 201 14.17 -3.48 18.88
C ASP A 201 15.65 -3.37 18.46
N ALA A 202 16.53 -4.13 19.13
CA ALA A 202 17.97 -4.13 18.85
C ALA A 202 18.31 -4.63 17.44
N ASP A 203 17.44 -5.43 16.83
CA ASP A 203 17.58 -5.94 15.47
C ASP A 203 16.93 -5.03 14.41
N GLY A 204 16.35 -3.89 14.84
CA GLY A 204 15.65 -2.96 13.95
C GLY A 204 14.30 -3.47 13.49
N LEU A 205 13.71 -4.44 14.18
CA LEU A 205 12.36 -4.95 13.97
C LEU A 205 11.36 -4.26 14.91
N VAL A 206 10.06 -4.50 14.72
CA VAL A 206 9.03 -3.95 15.63
C VAL A 206 9.27 -4.44 17.05
N ASP A 207 9.45 -3.54 18.02
CA ASP A 207 9.61 -3.92 19.44
C ASP A 207 8.28 -4.42 20.03
N VAL A 208 8.02 -5.72 19.85
CA VAL A 208 6.82 -6.38 20.39
C VAL A 208 6.80 -6.36 21.92
N ALA A 209 7.97 -6.34 22.57
CA ALA A 209 8.03 -6.24 24.02
C ALA A 209 7.62 -4.84 24.52
N ALA A 210 8.03 -3.79 23.82
CA ALA A 210 7.54 -2.44 24.09
C ALA A 210 6.04 -2.29 23.84
N LEU A 211 5.53 -2.90 22.76
CA LEU A 211 4.09 -2.94 22.47
C LEU A 211 3.31 -3.60 23.63
N ARG A 212 3.76 -4.76 24.13
CA ARG A 212 3.12 -5.44 25.28
C ARG A 212 3.12 -4.55 26.52
N ARG A 213 4.24 -3.89 26.82
CA ARG A 213 4.33 -2.97 27.98
C ARG A 213 3.37 -1.80 27.83
N ALA A 214 3.30 -1.21 26.65
CA ALA A 214 2.41 -0.08 26.39
C ALA A 214 0.92 -0.49 26.49
N LEU A 215 0.52 -1.61 25.87
CA LEU A 215 -0.84 -2.13 25.96
C LEU A 215 -1.28 -2.48 27.40
N GLY A 216 -0.35 -2.93 28.24
CA GLY A 216 -0.60 -3.21 29.65
C GLY A 216 -0.55 -2.00 30.58
N SER A 217 -0.38 -0.79 30.05
CA SER A 217 -0.34 0.43 30.87
C SER A 217 -1.70 0.70 31.52
N PRO A 218 -1.76 1.00 32.83
CA PRO A 218 -2.98 1.43 33.51
C PRO A 218 -3.62 2.67 32.89
N GLU A 219 -2.85 3.51 32.21
CA GLU A 219 -3.32 4.71 31.52
C GLU A 219 -4.30 4.39 30.38
N TYR A 220 -4.20 3.18 29.79
CA TYR A 220 -5.03 2.76 28.67
C TYR A 220 -6.10 1.73 29.07
N ALA A 221 -6.15 1.36 30.35
CA ALA A 221 -7.20 0.49 30.86
C ALA A 221 -8.58 1.08 30.55
N ASP A 222 -9.51 0.23 30.15
CA ASP A 222 -10.91 0.57 29.82
C ASP A 222 -11.10 1.52 28.62
N ARG A 223 -10.03 1.83 27.87
CA ARG A 223 -10.09 2.64 26.65
C ARG A 223 -10.22 1.76 25.40
N PRO A 224 -10.93 2.24 24.36
CA PRO A 224 -10.91 1.55 23.08
C PRO A 224 -9.51 1.62 22.47
N MET A 225 -8.93 0.47 22.13
CA MET A 225 -7.57 0.33 21.63
C MET A 225 -7.54 -0.30 20.24
N LEU A 226 -6.60 0.13 19.41
CA LEU A 226 -6.36 -0.39 18.08
C LEU A 226 -4.87 -0.33 17.75
N GLY A 227 -4.35 -1.41 17.16
CA GLY A 227 -3.04 -1.39 16.52
C GLY A 227 -3.19 -1.19 15.01
N SER A 228 -2.41 -0.28 14.41
CA SER A 228 -2.38 -0.05 12.97
C SER A 228 -0.93 -0.14 12.48
N PHE A 229 -0.54 -1.32 12.00
CA PHE A 229 0.85 -1.65 11.67
C PHE A 229 1.03 -1.93 10.17
N SER A 230 2.16 -1.48 9.61
CA SER A 230 2.58 -1.91 8.28
C SER A 230 2.99 -3.38 8.30
N ALA A 231 2.36 -4.20 7.44
CA ALA A 231 2.72 -5.61 7.28
C ALA A 231 4.11 -5.80 6.63
N CYS A 232 4.60 -4.76 5.98
CA CYS A 232 5.92 -4.74 5.36
C CYS A 232 6.39 -3.29 5.20
N SER A 233 7.66 -3.04 5.46
CA SER A 233 8.28 -1.75 5.18
C SER A 233 8.34 -1.49 3.67
N ASN A 234 7.76 -0.38 3.23
CA ASN A 234 7.88 0.07 1.84
C ASN A 234 9.27 0.64 1.49
N VAL A 235 10.15 0.73 2.48
CA VAL A 235 11.54 1.20 2.34
C VAL A 235 12.50 0.04 2.21
N THR A 236 12.50 -0.86 3.19
CA THR A 236 13.48 -1.94 3.32
C THR A 236 12.97 -3.31 2.86
N GLY A 237 11.65 -3.45 2.66
CA GLY A 237 11.04 -4.73 2.36
C GLY A 237 10.93 -5.67 3.57
N VAL A 238 11.40 -5.26 4.75
CA VAL A 238 11.33 -6.06 5.98
C VAL A 238 9.87 -6.38 6.30
N MET A 239 9.59 -7.66 6.49
CA MET A 239 8.27 -8.18 6.82
C MET A 239 8.03 -8.12 8.32
N THR A 240 6.82 -7.72 8.70
CA THR A 240 6.34 -7.70 10.09
C THR A 240 5.66 -9.04 10.40
N ASP A 241 5.92 -9.63 11.58
CA ASP A 241 5.10 -10.75 12.06
C ASP A 241 3.73 -10.24 12.51
N THR A 242 2.85 -10.07 11.51
CA THR A 242 1.50 -9.57 11.74
C THR A 242 0.65 -10.49 12.60
N ARG A 243 0.95 -11.80 12.61
CA ARG A 243 0.21 -12.77 13.41
C ARG A 243 0.58 -12.70 14.89
N GLU A 244 1.85 -12.48 15.19
CA GLU A 244 2.27 -12.23 16.58
C GLU A 244 1.69 -10.92 17.10
N ILE A 245 1.80 -9.85 16.33
CA ILE A 245 1.24 -8.53 16.73
C ILE A 245 -0.28 -8.64 16.94
N ALA A 246 -1.01 -9.34 16.07
CA ALA A 246 -2.45 -9.54 16.23
C ALA A 246 -2.78 -10.27 17.52
N ARG A 247 -2.05 -11.36 17.85
CA ARG A 247 -2.21 -12.07 19.13
C ARG A 247 -1.97 -11.17 20.33
N VAL A 248 -0.93 -10.35 20.27
CA VAL A 248 -0.59 -9.40 21.35
C VAL A 248 -1.70 -8.38 21.54
N LEU A 249 -2.20 -7.80 20.46
CA LEU A 249 -3.28 -6.81 20.49
C LEU A 249 -4.57 -7.44 21.09
N HIS A 250 -4.98 -8.60 20.59
CA HIS A 250 -6.19 -9.28 21.06
C HIS A 250 -6.08 -9.72 22.53
N GLN A 251 -4.90 -10.12 23.01
CA GLN A 251 -4.69 -10.44 24.44
C GLN A 251 -4.97 -9.25 25.37
N HIS A 252 -4.92 -8.02 24.86
CA HIS A 252 -5.21 -6.80 25.60
C HIS A 252 -6.53 -6.13 25.17
N GLY A 253 -7.38 -6.84 24.39
CA GLY A 253 -8.67 -6.31 23.95
C GLY A 253 -8.59 -5.23 22.87
N ALA A 254 -7.44 -5.09 22.21
CA ALA A 254 -7.22 -4.12 21.14
C ALA A 254 -7.52 -4.75 19.76
N PHE A 255 -8.06 -3.95 18.84
CA PHE A 255 -8.26 -4.36 17.43
C PHE A 255 -6.94 -4.41 16.68
N ALA A 256 -6.80 -5.38 15.76
CA ALA A 256 -5.60 -5.63 14.98
C ALA A 256 -5.80 -5.24 13.51
N CYS A 257 -5.25 -4.09 13.11
CA CYS A 257 -5.36 -3.53 11.76
C CYS A 257 -4.01 -3.49 11.08
N PHE A 258 -3.95 -3.86 9.78
CA PHE A 258 -2.68 -3.96 9.05
C PHE A 258 -2.72 -3.30 7.68
N ASP A 259 -1.67 -2.52 7.38
CA ASP A 259 -1.41 -1.95 6.06
C ASP A 259 -0.58 -2.93 5.21
N PHE A 260 -1.24 -3.55 4.24
CA PHE A 260 -0.64 -4.45 3.27
C PHE A 260 -0.29 -3.77 1.94
N ALA A 261 -0.20 -2.46 1.88
CA ALA A 261 0.06 -1.75 0.63
C ALA A 261 1.37 -2.17 -0.06
N ALA A 262 2.43 -2.46 0.71
CA ALA A 262 3.72 -2.86 0.16
C ALA A 262 3.78 -4.34 -0.19
N SER A 263 3.32 -5.22 0.68
CA SER A 263 3.39 -6.68 0.52
C SER A 263 2.16 -7.31 -0.11
N GLY A 264 1.01 -6.64 -0.10
CA GLY A 264 -0.25 -7.16 -0.63
C GLY A 264 -0.18 -7.72 -2.07
N PRO A 265 0.59 -7.14 -3.00
CA PRO A 265 0.79 -7.71 -4.33
C PRO A 265 1.44 -9.10 -4.33
N TYR A 266 2.14 -9.49 -3.28
CA TYR A 266 3.06 -10.64 -3.27
C TYR A 266 2.65 -11.76 -2.32
N VAL A 267 2.11 -11.40 -1.14
CA VAL A 267 1.80 -12.38 -0.08
C VAL A 267 0.33 -12.77 -0.06
N LYS A 268 0.05 -13.98 0.41
CA LYS A 268 -1.33 -14.38 0.72
C LYS A 268 -1.81 -13.61 1.97
N ILE A 269 -2.97 -12.98 1.85
CA ILE A 269 -3.65 -12.32 2.96
C ILE A 269 -4.83 -13.21 3.36
N ASP A 270 -4.96 -13.49 4.65
CA ASP A 270 -6.05 -14.28 5.21
C ASP A 270 -6.55 -13.58 6.46
N MET A 271 -7.77 -13.08 6.43
CA MET A 271 -8.38 -12.34 7.56
C MET A 271 -8.42 -13.17 8.83
N LYS A 272 -8.79 -14.45 8.73
CA LYS A 272 -9.03 -15.33 9.90
C LYS A 272 -9.84 -14.63 11.02
N SER A 273 -10.84 -13.85 10.63
CA SER A 273 -11.63 -13.04 11.55
C SER A 273 -12.17 -13.85 12.71
N GLY A 274 -12.01 -13.34 13.94
CA GLY A 274 -12.38 -14.03 15.18
C GLY A 274 -11.34 -15.01 15.71
N ALA A 275 -10.26 -15.32 14.97
CA ALA A 275 -9.14 -16.10 15.50
C ALA A 275 -8.23 -15.21 16.37
N ALA A 276 -7.53 -15.82 17.32
CA ALA A 276 -6.62 -15.10 18.22
C ALA A 276 -5.48 -14.37 17.46
N ASP A 277 -5.11 -14.85 16.27
CA ASP A 277 -4.14 -14.26 15.36
C ASP A 277 -4.79 -13.65 14.09
N GLY A 278 -6.13 -13.49 14.10
CA GLY A 278 -6.89 -12.89 13.01
C GLY A 278 -6.66 -11.39 12.86
N TYR A 279 -7.15 -10.82 11.77
CA TYR A 279 -7.12 -9.39 11.55
C TYR A 279 -8.53 -8.80 11.69
N ASP A 280 -8.63 -7.61 12.28
CA ASP A 280 -9.88 -6.86 12.36
C ASP A 280 -10.04 -5.88 11.20
N ALA A 281 -8.94 -5.37 10.66
CA ALA A 281 -8.96 -4.62 9.41
C ALA A 281 -7.67 -4.80 8.60
N VAL A 282 -7.84 -4.78 7.27
CA VAL A 282 -6.75 -4.80 6.29
C VAL A 282 -6.93 -3.65 5.31
N PHE A 283 -5.87 -2.89 5.10
CA PHE A 283 -5.82 -1.80 4.13
C PHE A 283 -5.00 -2.20 2.93
N LEU A 284 -5.52 -1.94 1.71
CA LEU A 284 -4.89 -2.33 0.46
C LEU A 284 -4.86 -1.22 -0.58
N SER A 285 -3.82 -1.29 -1.39
CA SER A 285 -3.63 -0.48 -2.59
C SER A 285 -3.53 -1.39 -3.82
N PRO A 286 -4.66 -1.87 -4.39
CA PRO A 286 -4.60 -2.80 -5.52
C PRO A 286 -3.94 -2.19 -6.78
N HIS A 287 -3.80 -0.87 -6.89
CA HIS A 287 -3.02 -0.24 -7.97
C HIS A 287 -1.53 -0.62 -7.96
N LYS A 288 -1.02 -1.21 -6.86
CA LYS A 288 0.34 -1.76 -6.78
C LYS A 288 0.42 -3.21 -7.28
N PHE A 289 -0.71 -3.89 -7.44
CA PHE A 289 -0.76 -5.23 -8.05
C PHE A 289 -0.49 -5.11 -9.54
N VAL A 290 0.10 -6.13 -10.13
CA VAL A 290 0.17 -6.21 -11.59
C VAL A 290 -1.24 -6.31 -12.17
N GLY A 291 -1.54 -5.50 -13.19
CA GLY A 291 -2.90 -5.33 -13.70
C GLY A 291 -3.78 -4.36 -12.92
N GLY A 292 -3.30 -3.83 -11.80
CA GLY A 292 -4.06 -2.97 -10.89
C GLY A 292 -4.04 -1.45 -11.09
N PRO A 293 -3.24 -0.82 -11.96
CA PRO A 293 -3.28 0.62 -12.12
C PRO A 293 -4.69 1.17 -12.34
N GLY A 294 -5.04 2.25 -11.62
CA GLY A 294 -6.37 2.87 -11.67
C GLY A 294 -7.43 2.28 -10.73
N THR A 295 -7.10 1.29 -9.91
CA THR A 295 -8.02 0.71 -8.92
C THR A 295 -8.19 1.57 -7.67
N PRO A 296 -9.36 1.52 -7.01
CA PRO A 296 -9.55 2.16 -5.71
C PRO A 296 -8.77 1.43 -4.60
N GLY A 297 -8.62 2.08 -3.46
CA GLY A 297 -8.20 1.43 -2.22
C GLY A 297 -9.26 0.45 -1.71
N ILE A 298 -8.84 -0.46 -0.84
CA ILE A 298 -9.75 -1.41 -0.20
C ILE A 298 -9.53 -1.35 1.32
N LEU A 299 -10.64 -1.19 2.04
CA LEU A 299 -10.77 -1.50 3.45
C LEU A 299 -11.55 -2.81 3.56
N LEU A 300 -10.91 -3.87 4.03
CA LEU A 300 -11.58 -5.10 4.45
C LEU A 300 -11.55 -5.14 5.97
N MET A 301 -12.72 -5.18 6.61
CA MET A 301 -12.80 -5.06 8.06
C MET A 301 -13.85 -5.98 8.68
N ASN A 302 -13.65 -6.35 9.94
CA ASN A 302 -14.65 -7.00 10.76
C ASN A 302 -15.81 -6.02 11.05
N LYS A 303 -17.05 -6.48 10.85
CA LYS A 303 -18.26 -5.68 11.05
C LYS A 303 -18.44 -5.17 12.49
N SER A 304 -17.76 -5.77 13.48
CA SER A 304 -17.78 -5.29 14.86
C SER A 304 -17.21 -3.88 15.06
N LEU A 305 -16.34 -3.44 14.13
CA LEU A 305 -15.82 -2.07 14.11
C LEU A 305 -16.87 -1.03 13.67
N TYR A 306 -17.97 -1.47 13.06
CA TYR A 306 -19.01 -0.59 12.54
C TYR A 306 -20.19 -0.48 13.48
N LYS A 307 -20.52 0.71 13.95
CA LYS A 307 -21.64 0.96 14.87
C LYS A 307 -22.89 1.39 14.08
N LEU A 308 -23.60 0.41 13.49
CA LEU A 308 -24.77 0.64 12.62
C LEU A 308 -25.83 1.59 13.20
N ASN A 309 -26.13 1.45 14.49
CA ASN A 309 -27.24 2.16 15.13
C ASN A 309 -26.89 3.55 15.65
N SER A 310 -25.63 3.96 15.58
CA SER A 310 -25.17 5.19 16.25
C SER A 310 -24.73 6.31 15.30
N GLN A 311 -24.61 6.02 13.99
CA GLN A 311 -24.08 7.01 13.05
C GLN A 311 -24.59 6.78 11.61
N PRO A 312 -24.71 7.85 10.80
CA PRO A 312 -24.92 7.72 9.36
C PRO A 312 -23.69 7.10 8.69
N PRO A 313 -23.78 6.70 7.39
CA PRO A 313 -22.59 6.32 6.64
C PRO A 313 -21.54 7.44 6.61
N SER A 314 -20.28 7.06 6.39
CA SER A 314 -19.14 8.02 6.31
C SER A 314 -19.35 9.08 5.23
N THR A 315 -20.08 8.73 4.17
CA THR A 315 -20.51 9.66 3.12
C THR A 315 -21.97 9.41 2.81
N CYS A 316 -22.81 10.42 3.08
CA CYS A 316 -24.22 10.37 2.73
C CYS A 316 -24.42 10.73 1.26
N GLY A 317 -25.18 9.92 0.52
CA GLY A 317 -25.43 10.17 -0.90
C GLY A 317 -26.35 9.13 -1.52
N GLY A 318 -26.64 9.23 -2.81
CA GLY A 318 -27.43 8.24 -3.54
C GLY A 318 -26.83 6.84 -3.41
N GLY A 319 -27.67 5.81 -3.30
CA GLY A 319 -27.26 4.42 -3.17
C GLY A 319 -27.04 3.91 -1.75
N THR A 320 -27.04 4.79 -0.73
CA THR A 320 -26.76 4.41 0.66
C THR A 320 -28.01 4.27 1.53
N MET A 321 -29.18 4.65 1.02
CA MET A 321 -30.41 4.68 1.78
C MET A 321 -31.53 3.87 1.14
N ALA A 322 -32.33 3.22 1.99
CA ALA A 322 -33.56 2.55 1.60
C ALA A 322 -34.72 3.52 1.45
N TYR A 323 -34.75 4.61 2.25
CA TYR A 323 -35.82 5.62 2.22
C TYR A 323 -35.33 6.95 2.77
N VAL A 324 -35.80 8.05 2.16
CA VAL A 324 -35.60 9.42 2.66
C VAL A 324 -36.96 10.09 2.77
N ASN A 325 -37.24 10.70 3.93
CA ASN A 325 -38.44 11.47 4.13
C ASN A 325 -38.37 12.81 3.34
N GLY A 326 -39.48 13.18 2.69
CA GLY A 326 -39.59 14.45 1.96
C GLY A 326 -39.90 15.68 2.82
N PHE A 327 -40.02 15.51 4.15
CA PHE A 327 -40.37 16.60 5.05
C PHE A 327 -39.18 17.03 5.91
N ASN A 328 -39.20 18.29 6.41
CA ASN A 328 -38.15 18.82 7.28
C ASN A 328 -38.16 18.13 8.65
N GLU A 329 -36.98 18.02 9.30
CA GLU A 329 -36.79 17.44 10.64
C GLU A 329 -37.70 18.01 11.72
N GLU A 330 -38.17 19.27 11.58
CA GLU A 330 -39.07 19.91 12.54
C GLU A 330 -40.44 19.23 12.62
N VAL A 331 -40.93 18.63 11.53
CA VAL A 331 -42.19 17.87 11.50
C VAL A 331 -42.02 16.51 12.20
N SER A 332 -40.85 15.90 12.08
CA SER A 332 -40.55 14.61 12.71
C SER A 332 -40.44 14.69 14.24
N LYS A 333 -40.01 15.83 14.78
CA LYS A 333 -39.93 16.07 16.25
C LYS A 333 -41.30 16.12 16.94
N GLN A 334 -42.38 16.39 16.19
CA GLN A 334 -43.73 16.40 16.72
C GLN A 334 -44.37 15.01 16.84
N ILE A 335 -43.83 14.03 16.09
CA ILE A 335 -44.29 12.65 16.14
C ILE A 335 -43.36 11.90 17.12
N LYS A 336 -43.87 11.56 18.32
CA LYS A 336 -43.14 10.92 19.45
C LYS A 336 -42.58 9.50 19.16
N HIS A 337 -42.29 9.14 17.93
CA HIS A 337 -41.59 7.91 17.57
C HIS A 337 -40.21 8.32 17.03
N HIS A 338 -39.18 7.57 17.44
CA HIS A 338 -37.81 7.64 16.91
C HIS A 338 -37.75 7.27 15.40
N CYS A 339 -38.44 8.04 14.56
CA CYS A 339 -38.32 7.91 13.12
C CYS A 339 -37.10 8.74 12.69
N GLN A 340 -36.02 8.08 12.37
CA GLN A 340 -34.96 8.70 11.58
C GLN A 340 -35.60 9.11 10.23
N ASP A 341 -35.44 10.35 9.82
CA ASP A 341 -35.98 10.87 8.55
C ASP A 341 -35.37 10.18 7.33
N THR A 342 -34.24 9.51 7.54
CA THR A 342 -33.52 8.73 6.55
C THR A 342 -33.25 7.32 7.08
N LEU A 343 -33.66 6.32 6.32
CA LEU A 343 -33.35 4.90 6.57
C LEU A 343 -32.18 4.50 5.67
N TYR A 344 -31.02 4.30 6.26
CA TYR A 344 -29.84 3.77 5.56
C TYR A 344 -29.90 2.25 5.49
N TYR A 345 -29.24 1.66 4.47
CA TYR A 345 -29.12 0.21 4.37
C TYR A 345 -28.42 -0.38 5.60
N ASP A 346 -28.81 -1.58 6.00
CA ASP A 346 -28.15 -2.36 7.06
C ASP A 346 -26.88 -3.05 6.56
N ASP A 347 -26.82 -3.36 5.26
CA ASP A 347 -25.60 -3.88 4.65
C ASP A 347 -24.53 -2.78 4.59
N ILE A 348 -23.40 -3.04 5.25
CA ILE A 348 -22.31 -2.07 5.40
C ILE A 348 -21.67 -1.74 4.04
N GLU A 349 -21.56 -2.72 3.14
CA GLU A 349 -20.92 -2.54 1.85
C GLU A 349 -21.75 -1.63 0.95
N GLU A 350 -23.09 -1.78 0.98
CA GLU A 350 -24.01 -0.87 0.28
C GLU A 350 -24.09 0.50 0.96
N ARG A 351 -24.15 0.51 2.30
CA ARG A 351 -24.21 1.74 3.11
C ARG A 351 -23.01 2.65 2.90
N GLU A 352 -21.85 2.12 2.65
CA GLU A 352 -20.59 2.88 2.47
C GLU A 352 -20.24 3.12 0.98
N ASP A 353 -21.12 2.76 0.04
CA ASP A 353 -20.92 2.91 -1.41
C ASP A 353 -21.72 4.08 -1.99
N ALA A 354 -21.52 5.28 -1.44
CA ALA A 354 -22.26 6.48 -1.81
C ALA A 354 -21.95 6.98 -3.24
N GLY A 355 -23.01 7.28 -3.98
CA GLY A 355 -22.96 7.81 -5.36
C GLY A 355 -22.68 6.71 -6.38
N THR A 356 -22.44 7.11 -7.64
CA THR A 356 -22.02 6.15 -8.66
C THR A 356 -20.61 5.67 -8.36
N PRO A 357 -20.42 4.38 -8.03
CA PRO A 357 -19.12 3.88 -7.63
C PRO A 357 -18.15 3.81 -8.82
N PRO A 358 -16.84 3.66 -8.57
CA PRO A 358 -15.84 3.46 -9.61
C PRO A 358 -15.94 2.04 -10.19
N ILE A 359 -16.99 1.79 -10.99
CA ILE A 359 -17.42 0.46 -11.47
C ILE A 359 -16.31 -0.30 -12.18
N LEU A 360 -15.71 0.29 -13.23
CA LEU A 360 -14.64 -0.36 -14.00
C LEU A 360 -13.41 -0.63 -13.13
N GLN A 361 -13.12 0.27 -12.21
CA GLN A 361 -11.98 0.17 -11.31
C GLN A 361 -12.17 -0.92 -10.26
N LYS A 362 -13.40 -1.13 -9.75
CA LYS A 362 -13.74 -2.25 -8.85
C LYS A 362 -13.58 -3.59 -9.57
N ILE A 363 -14.08 -3.70 -10.82
CA ILE A 363 -13.91 -4.90 -11.65
C ILE A 363 -12.42 -5.14 -11.94
N ARG A 364 -11.65 -4.09 -12.28
CA ARG A 364 -10.20 -4.17 -12.47
C ARG A 364 -9.49 -4.69 -11.23
N ALA A 365 -9.88 -4.25 -10.04
CA ALA A 365 -9.30 -4.73 -8.79
C ALA A 365 -9.48 -6.24 -8.64
N SER A 366 -10.67 -6.77 -8.90
CA SER A 366 -10.91 -8.22 -8.84
C SER A 366 -10.11 -9.00 -9.88
N LEU A 367 -9.92 -8.45 -11.08
CA LEU A 367 -9.08 -9.06 -12.11
C LEU A 367 -7.59 -9.08 -11.71
N ALA A 368 -7.09 -8.04 -11.03
CA ALA A 368 -5.73 -8.03 -10.49
C ALA A 368 -5.55 -9.11 -9.40
N PHE A 369 -6.55 -9.31 -8.53
CA PHE A 369 -6.57 -10.44 -7.59
C PHE A 369 -6.62 -11.80 -8.31
N TRP A 370 -7.40 -11.90 -9.38
CA TRP A 370 -7.44 -13.12 -10.19
C TRP A 370 -6.08 -13.45 -10.81
N VAL A 371 -5.36 -12.46 -11.34
CA VAL A 371 -3.99 -12.67 -11.87
C VAL A 371 -3.08 -13.24 -10.78
N LYS A 372 -3.17 -12.69 -9.58
CA LYS A 372 -2.39 -13.15 -8.42
C LYS A 372 -2.69 -14.61 -8.06
N GLU A 373 -3.98 -14.99 -7.97
CA GLU A 373 -4.40 -16.37 -7.75
C GLU A 373 -3.97 -17.30 -8.90
N TYR A 374 -4.07 -16.83 -10.15
CA TYR A 374 -3.67 -17.61 -11.33
C TYR A 374 -2.17 -17.95 -11.32
N VAL A 375 -1.31 -16.99 -11.01
CA VAL A 375 0.13 -17.23 -10.87
C VAL A 375 0.40 -18.19 -9.72
N GLY A 376 -0.24 -17.98 -8.58
CA GLY A 376 -0.14 -18.79 -7.38
C GLY A 376 0.93 -18.31 -6.41
N TYR A 377 0.61 -18.41 -5.12
CA TYR A 377 1.45 -17.87 -4.04
C TYR A 377 2.79 -18.57 -3.91
N ASP A 378 2.84 -19.90 -4.10
CA ASP A 378 4.10 -20.66 -4.01
C ASP A 378 5.10 -20.24 -5.10
N THR A 379 4.59 -19.93 -6.31
CA THR A 379 5.43 -19.42 -7.41
C THR A 379 5.98 -18.04 -7.09
N MET A 380 5.12 -17.16 -6.59
CA MET A 380 5.52 -15.80 -6.22
C MET A 380 6.56 -15.83 -5.10
N ASP A 381 6.28 -16.55 -4.02
CA ASP A 381 7.17 -16.68 -2.87
C ASP A 381 8.55 -17.26 -3.25
N LEU A 382 8.59 -18.26 -4.11
CA LEU A 382 9.84 -18.81 -4.60
C LEU A 382 10.68 -17.77 -5.36
N HIS A 383 10.07 -17.04 -6.30
CA HIS A 383 10.77 -16.02 -7.09
C HIS A 383 11.19 -14.82 -6.21
N GLU A 384 10.32 -14.38 -5.30
CA GLU A 384 10.61 -13.28 -4.38
C GLU A 384 11.81 -13.60 -3.47
N ARG A 385 11.86 -14.81 -2.90
CA ARG A 385 13.00 -15.27 -2.09
C ARG A 385 14.29 -15.35 -2.92
N LEU A 386 14.25 -15.97 -4.08
CA LEU A 386 15.42 -16.07 -4.95
C LEU A 386 15.98 -14.71 -5.33
N PHE A 387 15.12 -13.77 -5.75
CA PHE A 387 15.56 -12.43 -6.11
C PHE A 387 16.06 -11.65 -4.89
N SER A 388 15.40 -11.82 -3.73
CA SER A 388 15.81 -11.20 -2.48
C SER A 388 17.21 -11.64 -2.06
N GLU A 389 17.46 -12.94 -1.99
CA GLU A 389 18.74 -13.52 -1.59
C GLU A 389 19.87 -13.16 -2.56
N MET A 390 19.61 -13.29 -3.87
CA MET A 390 20.61 -12.99 -4.90
C MET A 390 20.96 -11.49 -4.94
N ALA A 391 19.95 -10.60 -4.83
CA ALA A 391 20.17 -9.16 -4.81
C ALA A 391 20.91 -8.74 -3.55
N MET A 392 20.47 -9.21 -2.37
CA MET A 392 21.12 -8.91 -1.10
C MET A 392 22.60 -9.32 -1.13
N LYS A 393 22.88 -10.55 -1.56
CA LYS A 393 24.25 -11.04 -1.68
C LYS A 393 25.11 -10.15 -2.57
N ARG A 394 24.62 -9.75 -3.75
CA ARG A 394 25.39 -8.88 -4.68
C ARG A 394 25.59 -7.48 -4.14
N LEU A 395 24.53 -6.87 -3.57
CA LEU A 395 24.58 -5.51 -3.03
C LEU A 395 25.54 -5.43 -1.83
N LEU A 396 25.50 -6.40 -0.90
CA LEU A 396 26.37 -6.44 0.27
C LEU A 396 27.84 -6.73 -0.08
N HIS A 397 28.12 -7.41 -1.19
CA HIS A 397 29.50 -7.62 -1.65
C HIS A 397 30.13 -6.38 -2.27
N ASN A 398 29.35 -5.38 -2.62
CA ASN A 398 29.86 -4.14 -3.19
C ASN A 398 30.19 -3.13 -2.06
N PRO A 399 31.49 -2.80 -1.82
CA PRO A 399 31.87 -1.94 -0.71
C PRO A 399 31.35 -0.49 -0.85
N ASN A 400 30.90 -0.11 -2.05
CA ASN A 400 30.38 1.22 -2.33
C ASN A 400 28.87 1.32 -2.14
N VAL A 401 28.19 0.21 -1.81
CA VAL A 401 26.73 0.17 -1.63
C VAL A 401 26.41 -0.12 -0.18
N MET A 402 25.64 0.75 0.45
CA MET A 402 25.10 0.53 1.78
C MET A 402 23.61 0.26 1.67
N VAL A 403 23.19 -0.97 1.94
CA VAL A 403 21.77 -1.35 2.00
C VAL A 403 21.19 -0.89 3.33
N LEU A 404 20.01 -0.27 3.30
CA LEU A 404 19.34 0.25 4.49
C LEU A 404 18.45 -0.81 5.15
N GLY A 405 18.43 -0.83 6.47
CA GLY A 405 17.61 -1.73 7.29
C GLY A 405 18.33 -3.02 7.70
N ASN A 406 17.61 -3.92 8.37
CA ASN A 406 18.13 -5.22 8.77
C ASN A 406 18.22 -6.16 7.56
N THR A 407 19.44 -6.42 7.10
CA THR A 407 19.73 -7.26 5.93
C THR A 407 19.60 -8.76 6.20
N ASN A 408 19.46 -9.17 7.46
CA ASN A 408 19.27 -10.57 7.88
C ASN A 408 17.81 -10.92 8.14
N ALA A 409 16.92 -9.91 8.23
CA ALA A 409 15.50 -10.13 8.45
C ALA A 409 14.82 -10.75 7.22
N HIS A 410 13.69 -11.38 7.43
CA HIS A 410 12.82 -11.79 6.32
C HIS A 410 12.28 -10.55 5.60
N HIS A 411 12.55 -10.44 4.30
CA HIS A 411 12.06 -9.32 3.49
C HIS A 411 11.69 -9.76 2.07
N ILE A 412 10.75 -9.02 1.48
CA ILE A 412 10.47 -9.10 0.04
C ILE A 412 11.49 -8.24 -0.73
N PRO A 413 11.69 -8.43 -2.04
CA PRO A 413 12.78 -7.79 -2.79
C PRO A 413 12.51 -6.31 -3.08
N ILE A 414 12.40 -5.51 -2.02
CA ILE A 414 12.41 -4.05 -1.99
C ILE A 414 13.71 -3.62 -1.33
N PHE A 415 14.52 -2.86 -2.06
CA PHE A 415 15.84 -2.44 -1.59
C PHE A 415 15.97 -0.92 -1.62
N SER A 416 16.31 -0.35 -0.47
CA SER A 416 16.75 1.04 -0.34
C SER A 416 18.22 1.05 -0.01
N PHE A 417 18.99 1.89 -0.71
CA PHE A 417 20.43 1.92 -0.54
C PHE A 417 21.02 3.30 -0.80
N LEU A 418 22.23 3.50 -0.27
CA LEU A 418 23.10 4.63 -0.54
C LEU A 418 24.32 4.15 -1.33
N ILE A 419 24.87 5.02 -2.16
CA ILE A 419 26.11 4.76 -2.91
C ILE A 419 27.20 5.71 -2.43
N TYR A 420 28.33 5.17 -2.00
CA TYR A 420 29.51 5.88 -1.56
C TYR A 420 30.61 5.72 -2.62
N PRO A 421 31.00 6.77 -3.33
CA PRO A 421 32.02 6.65 -4.37
C PRO A 421 33.40 6.32 -3.75
N SER A 422 34.15 5.41 -4.36
CA SER A 422 35.51 5.06 -3.96
C SER A 422 36.52 6.15 -4.33
N VAL A 423 36.27 7.41 -3.98
CA VAL A 423 37.20 8.50 -4.26
C VAL A 423 37.93 8.86 -2.99
N THR A 424 39.25 8.61 -2.94
CA THR A 424 40.14 9.27 -2.01
C THR A 424 40.24 10.74 -2.42
N VAL A 425 39.38 11.57 -1.84
CA VAL A 425 39.45 13.03 -2.06
C VAL A 425 40.73 13.52 -1.38
N LYS A 426 41.79 13.78 -2.16
CA LYS A 426 42.98 14.51 -1.76
C LYS A 426 42.79 16.03 -1.88
N GLU A 427 41.58 16.53 -1.84
CA GLU A 427 41.32 17.95 -1.99
C GLU A 427 40.84 18.59 -0.70
N LYS A 428 41.42 19.76 -0.41
CA LYS A 428 41.11 20.60 0.75
C LYS A 428 39.61 20.96 0.73
N PRO A 429 38.98 21.10 1.91
CA PRO A 429 37.61 21.57 2.00
C PRO A 429 37.51 22.95 1.35
N PHE A 430 36.47 23.13 0.52
CA PHE A 430 36.13 24.43 -0.05
C PHE A 430 35.55 25.29 1.08
N ASP A 431 36.35 26.27 1.57
CA ASP A 431 35.90 27.25 2.54
C ASP A 431 34.99 28.27 1.88
N ALA A 432 33.71 27.98 1.78
CA ALA A 432 32.77 28.83 1.07
C ALA A 432 31.67 29.47 1.92
N PHE A 433 31.70 29.41 3.24
CA PHE A 433 30.76 30.23 4.05
C PHE A 433 31.37 30.51 5.45
N GLY A 434 31.34 31.80 5.82
CA GLY A 434 31.68 32.28 7.13
C GLY A 434 30.79 31.72 8.23
N GLU A 435 31.35 31.57 9.40
CA GLU A 435 30.89 30.85 10.58
C GLU A 435 29.39 30.81 10.86
N PRO A 436 28.86 29.62 11.12
CA PRO A 436 27.85 29.44 12.16
C PRO A 436 28.33 28.44 13.23
N SER A 437 27.92 28.69 14.43
CA SER A 437 28.31 28.07 15.71
C SER A 437 27.88 26.60 15.88
N CYS A 438 28.11 25.73 14.88
CA CYS A 438 27.80 24.29 14.93
C CYS A 438 29.06 23.42 14.73
N ASP A 439 30.19 23.82 15.29
CA ASP A 439 31.53 23.31 14.96
C ASP A 439 31.79 21.86 15.36
N LYS A 440 31.19 21.33 16.42
CA LYS A 440 31.51 19.99 16.92
C LYS A 440 30.93 18.84 16.10
N GLN A 441 29.81 19.04 15.47
CA GLN A 441 29.17 17.98 14.64
C GLN A 441 29.72 17.99 13.21
N LEU A 442 30.15 19.15 12.69
CA LEU A 442 30.78 19.23 11.37
C LEU A 442 32.15 18.52 11.36
N GLU A 443 32.90 18.51 12.47
CA GLU A 443 34.17 17.77 12.56
C GLU A 443 33.97 16.26 12.51
N THR A 444 32.90 15.73 13.08
CA THR A 444 32.58 14.30 13.00
C THR A 444 32.10 13.91 11.59
N MET A 445 31.54 14.84 10.83
CA MET A 445 31.17 14.63 9.41
C MET A 445 32.37 14.74 8.46
N LYS A 446 33.45 15.45 8.80
CA LYS A 446 34.65 15.61 7.96
C LYS A 446 35.38 14.29 7.64
N HIS A 447 35.07 13.22 8.35
CA HIS A 447 35.62 11.87 8.09
C HIS A 447 34.63 10.88 7.51
N LYS A 448 33.35 11.24 7.31
CA LYS A 448 32.37 10.38 6.64
C LYS A 448 32.36 10.70 5.14
N GLN A 449 32.70 9.72 4.35
CA GLN A 449 32.55 9.78 2.89
C GLN A 449 31.10 10.12 2.54
N LEU A 450 30.87 11.17 1.73
CA LEU A 450 29.53 11.58 1.33
C LEU A 450 28.96 10.61 0.30
N SER A 451 27.71 10.19 0.50
CA SER A 451 26.99 9.39 -0.48
C SER A 451 26.53 10.23 -1.68
N LEU A 452 26.42 9.62 -2.85
CA LEU A 452 25.73 10.23 -3.97
C LEU A 452 24.27 10.48 -3.60
N HIS A 453 23.75 11.63 -3.99
CA HIS A 453 22.36 11.97 -3.72
C HIS A 453 21.40 10.96 -4.38
N GLY A 454 20.42 10.43 -3.64
CA GLY A 454 19.56 9.34 -4.11
C GLY A 454 18.80 9.65 -5.41
N ARG A 455 18.36 10.90 -5.62
CA ARG A 455 17.74 11.32 -6.88
C ARG A 455 18.73 11.34 -8.04
N PHE A 456 19.99 11.69 -7.80
CA PHE A 456 21.04 11.64 -8.81
C PHE A 456 21.31 10.21 -9.26
N VAL A 457 21.42 9.26 -8.31
CA VAL A 457 21.57 7.84 -8.61
C VAL A 457 20.38 7.33 -9.42
N THR A 458 19.16 7.72 -9.04
CA THR A 458 17.95 7.37 -9.80
C THR A 458 17.96 7.97 -11.20
N ARG A 459 18.46 9.19 -11.35
CA ARG A 459 18.60 9.84 -12.65
C ARG A 459 19.61 9.12 -13.55
N LEU A 460 20.74 8.67 -13.00
CA LEU A 460 21.72 7.86 -13.72
C LEU A 460 21.14 6.51 -14.15
N LEU A 461 20.36 5.84 -13.28
CA LEU A 461 19.66 4.60 -13.63
C LEU A 461 18.73 4.81 -14.83
N ASN A 462 17.96 5.91 -14.83
CA ASN A 462 17.09 6.28 -15.95
C ASN A 462 17.86 6.60 -17.22
N ASP A 463 18.83 7.52 -17.15
CA ASP A 463 19.43 8.13 -18.34
C ASP A 463 20.46 7.20 -19.02
N LEU A 464 21.22 6.43 -18.24
CA LEU A 464 22.23 5.50 -18.78
C LEU A 464 21.64 4.14 -19.16
N PHE A 465 20.64 3.65 -18.40
CA PHE A 465 20.19 2.26 -18.46
C PHE A 465 18.70 2.10 -18.75
N GLY A 466 17.90 3.17 -18.73
CA GLY A 466 16.44 3.07 -18.90
C GLY A 466 15.70 2.51 -17.69
N ILE A 467 16.40 2.32 -16.55
CA ILE A 467 15.84 1.70 -15.35
C ILE A 467 15.01 2.72 -14.55
N GLN A 468 13.75 2.42 -14.35
CA GLN A 468 12.81 3.25 -13.60
C GLN A 468 12.85 2.85 -12.13
N ALA A 469 13.49 3.66 -11.31
CA ALA A 469 13.61 3.50 -9.86
C ALA A 469 13.10 4.77 -9.15
N ARG A 470 13.17 4.84 -7.85
CA ARG A 470 12.72 5.99 -7.07
C ARG A 470 13.81 6.54 -6.18
N GLY A 471 13.99 7.87 -6.20
CA GLY A 471 14.86 8.62 -5.27
C GLY A 471 14.06 9.44 -4.27
N GLY A 472 14.55 9.59 -3.04
CA GLY A 472 13.95 10.39 -1.98
C GLY A 472 13.54 9.56 -0.76
N CYS A 473 12.68 10.10 0.11
CA CYS A 473 12.31 9.48 1.40
C CYS A 473 11.19 8.42 1.32
N ALA A 474 10.66 8.13 0.15
CA ALA A 474 9.61 7.12 -0.10
C ALA A 474 8.37 7.23 0.82
N CYS A 475 8.01 8.45 1.26
CA CYS A 475 6.90 8.72 2.20
C CYS A 475 7.02 7.98 3.54
N ALA A 476 8.22 7.79 4.06
CA ALA A 476 8.52 7.18 5.34
C ALA A 476 9.58 8.02 6.08
N GLY A 477 9.28 9.31 6.31
CA GLY A 477 10.20 10.28 6.90
C GLY A 477 10.76 9.86 8.26
N PRO A 478 9.92 9.55 9.27
CA PRO A 478 10.41 9.13 10.59
C PRO A 478 11.30 7.89 10.53
N TYR A 479 10.88 6.85 9.81
CA TYR A 479 11.71 5.66 9.63
C TYR A 479 13.01 5.96 8.87
N GLY A 480 12.94 6.86 7.89
CA GLY A 480 14.12 7.35 7.19
C GLY A 480 15.14 8.05 8.12
N HIS A 481 14.67 8.82 9.10
CA HIS A 481 15.53 9.42 10.11
C HIS A 481 16.25 8.34 10.95
N THR A 482 15.53 7.31 11.37
CA THR A 482 16.12 6.16 12.07
C THR A 482 17.17 5.47 11.20
N LEU A 483 16.87 5.16 9.94
CA LEU A 483 17.78 4.47 9.02
C LEU A 483 19.04 5.27 8.66
N LEU A 484 18.92 6.59 8.65
CA LEU A 484 20.03 7.51 8.29
C LEU A 484 20.73 8.11 9.52
N ASN A 485 20.35 7.69 10.74
CA ASN A 485 20.84 8.25 12.01
C ASN A 485 20.70 9.78 12.07
N VAL A 486 19.56 10.30 11.61
CA VAL A 486 19.21 11.72 11.71
C VAL A 486 18.61 11.95 13.10
N ASP A 487 19.36 12.62 13.95
CA ASP A 487 18.91 13.01 15.28
C ASP A 487 17.92 14.19 15.24
N ASN A 488 17.42 14.57 16.40
CA ASN A 488 16.42 15.62 16.50
C ASN A 488 16.97 17.00 16.10
N GLU A 489 18.22 17.30 16.43
CA GLU A 489 18.86 18.59 16.12
C GLU A 489 19.05 18.73 14.60
N LEU A 490 19.64 17.73 13.96
CA LEU A 490 19.79 17.69 12.50
C LEU A 490 18.44 17.72 11.78
N SER A 491 17.44 17.01 12.30
CA SER A 491 16.07 17.04 11.77
C SER A 491 15.47 18.44 11.79
N LEU A 492 15.66 19.20 12.87
CA LEU A 492 15.19 20.59 12.97
C LEU A 492 15.95 21.52 12.03
N CYS A 493 17.27 21.35 11.88
CA CYS A 493 18.07 22.10 10.91
C CYS A 493 17.58 21.87 9.47
N ILE A 494 17.37 20.60 9.09
CA ILE A 494 16.82 20.23 7.76
C ILE A 494 15.43 20.85 7.57
N ARG A 495 14.57 20.79 8.60
CA ARG A 495 13.23 21.39 8.55
C ARG A 495 13.32 22.90 8.29
N SER A 496 14.21 23.61 8.96
CA SER A 496 14.40 25.05 8.76
C SER A 496 14.84 25.36 7.33
N ALA A 497 15.84 24.65 6.83
CA ALA A 497 16.30 24.81 5.45
C ALA A 497 15.18 24.52 4.41
N VAL A 498 14.34 23.52 4.65
CA VAL A 498 13.20 23.22 3.80
C VAL A 498 12.13 24.33 3.84
N LEU A 499 11.92 24.98 5.00
CA LEU A 499 11.02 26.13 5.11
C LEU A 499 11.55 27.35 4.34
N GLU A 500 12.87 27.50 4.24
CA GLU A 500 13.55 28.52 3.43
C GLU A 500 13.53 28.18 1.91
N GLY A 501 12.98 27.02 1.54
CA GLY A 501 12.81 26.60 0.14
C GLY A 501 13.80 25.53 -0.33
N TYR A 502 14.78 25.12 0.45
CA TYR A 502 15.82 24.15 0.06
C TYR A 502 15.33 22.69 0.14
N SER A 503 14.38 22.33 -0.71
CA SER A 503 13.82 20.96 -0.74
C SER A 503 14.83 19.88 -1.14
N GLY A 504 15.94 20.26 -1.77
CA GLY A 504 17.02 19.35 -2.13
C GLY A 504 17.78 18.75 -0.94
N LEU A 505 17.69 19.38 0.23
CA LEU A 505 18.34 18.90 1.47
C LEU A 505 17.54 17.81 2.20
N LYS A 506 16.34 17.46 1.74
CA LYS A 506 15.56 16.39 2.37
C LYS A 506 16.32 15.07 2.35
N PRO A 507 16.43 14.36 3.47
CA PRO A 507 17.05 13.03 3.51
C PRO A 507 16.37 12.08 2.54
N GLY A 508 17.16 11.19 1.93
CA GLY A 508 16.61 10.22 1.00
C GLY A 508 17.65 9.22 0.53
N TRP A 509 17.18 8.25 -0.20
CA TRP A 509 17.94 7.13 -0.74
C TRP A 509 17.46 6.78 -2.15
N THR A 510 18.11 5.83 -2.78
CA THR A 510 17.58 5.18 -3.99
C THR A 510 16.85 3.92 -3.56
N ARG A 511 15.60 3.74 -4.05
CA ARG A 511 14.81 2.53 -3.86
C ARG A 511 14.48 1.89 -5.18
N LEU A 512 14.60 0.59 -5.25
CA LEU A 512 14.08 -0.23 -6.33
C LEU A 512 13.42 -1.51 -5.79
N SER A 513 12.67 -2.18 -6.63
CA SER A 513 12.05 -3.46 -6.31
C SER A 513 12.15 -4.42 -7.49
N PHE A 514 12.32 -5.70 -7.16
CA PHE A 514 12.31 -6.79 -8.14
C PHE A 514 10.99 -7.55 -8.00
N SER A 515 10.19 -7.56 -9.05
CA SER A 515 8.96 -8.31 -9.04
C SER A 515 9.20 -9.76 -9.45
N TYR A 516 8.41 -10.69 -8.91
CA TYR A 516 8.46 -12.12 -9.20
C TYR A 516 8.36 -12.45 -10.71
N TYR A 517 7.85 -11.55 -11.52
CA TYR A 517 7.73 -11.73 -12.97
C TYR A 517 8.87 -11.12 -13.78
N LEU A 518 9.90 -10.54 -13.17
CA LEU A 518 11.10 -10.11 -13.90
C LEU A 518 11.81 -11.30 -14.54
N SER A 519 12.40 -11.10 -15.72
CA SER A 519 13.28 -12.09 -16.30
C SER A 519 14.62 -12.14 -15.54
N LYS A 520 15.33 -13.25 -15.67
CA LYS A 520 16.68 -13.38 -15.09
C LYS A 520 17.66 -12.38 -15.71
N GLU A 521 17.47 -12.05 -16.97
CA GLU A 521 18.28 -11.09 -17.73
C GLU A 521 18.03 -9.67 -17.21
N GLU A 522 16.77 -9.24 -17.08
CA GLU A 522 16.40 -7.94 -16.51
C GLU A 522 16.92 -7.80 -15.07
N PHE A 523 16.75 -8.83 -14.24
CA PHE A 523 17.24 -8.84 -12.87
C PHE A 523 18.77 -8.63 -12.81
N LYS A 524 19.55 -9.39 -13.61
CA LYS A 524 21.00 -9.26 -13.69
C LYS A 524 21.41 -7.88 -14.23
N PHE A 525 20.69 -7.37 -15.22
CA PHE A 525 20.93 -6.06 -15.82
C PHE A 525 20.78 -4.94 -14.81
N ILE A 526 19.70 -4.94 -14.01
CA ILE A 526 19.47 -3.95 -12.96
C ILE A 526 20.60 -3.96 -11.94
N LEU A 527 21.02 -5.13 -11.45
CA LEU A 527 22.12 -5.24 -10.48
C LEU A 527 23.45 -4.77 -11.06
N SER A 528 23.75 -5.11 -12.31
CA SER A 528 24.98 -4.65 -12.98
C SER A 528 24.98 -3.12 -13.21
N ALA A 529 23.82 -2.52 -13.45
CA ALA A 529 23.69 -1.08 -13.57
C ALA A 529 23.97 -0.38 -12.21
N ILE A 530 23.48 -0.95 -11.10
CA ILE A 530 23.78 -0.43 -9.75
C ILE A 530 25.28 -0.51 -9.47
N GLU A 531 25.92 -1.64 -9.76
CA GLU A 531 27.36 -1.84 -9.57
C GLU A 531 28.20 -0.89 -10.43
N PHE A 532 27.76 -0.62 -11.66
CA PHE A 532 28.38 0.38 -12.51
C PHE A 532 28.28 1.78 -11.89
N ILE A 533 27.10 2.19 -11.43
CA ILE A 533 26.91 3.50 -10.80
C ILE A 533 27.70 3.59 -9.49
N ALA A 534 27.76 2.51 -8.70
CA ALA A 534 28.54 2.45 -7.47
C ALA A 534 30.04 2.67 -7.74
N THR A 535 30.53 2.23 -8.88
CA THR A 535 31.94 2.39 -9.26
C THR A 535 32.21 3.72 -9.97
N TYR A 536 31.36 4.10 -10.91
CA TYR A 536 31.63 5.19 -11.85
C TYR A 536 30.67 6.38 -11.74
N GLY A 537 29.58 6.27 -10.97
CA GLY A 537 28.51 7.28 -10.91
C GLY A 537 29.00 8.69 -10.57
N HIS A 538 29.99 8.82 -9.70
CA HIS A 538 30.58 10.10 -9.31
C HIS A 538 31.21 10.86 -10.50
N ARG A 539 31.67 10.16 -11.55
CA ARG A 539 32.26 10.78 -12.74
C ARG A 539 31.27 11.54 -13.59
N PHE A 540 29.97 11.26 -13.43
CA PHE A 540 28.88 11.92 -14.15
C PHE A 540 28.40 13.20 -13.44
N LEU A 541 28.88 13.54 -12.25
CA LEU A 541 28.44 14.73 -11.51
C LEU A 541 28.59 16.02 -12.32
N SER A 542 29.67 16.15 -13.10
CA SER A 542 29.93 17.34 -13.91
C SER A 542 28.94 17.51 -15.09
N LEU A 543 28.20 16.46 -15.47
CA LEU A 543 27.24 16.48 -16.56
C LEU A 543 25.83 16.90 -16.13
N TYR A 544 25.60 17.05 -14.82
CA TYR A 544 24.30 17.37 -14.26
C TYR A 544 24.36 18.65 -13.42
N LYS A 545 23.27 19.39 -13.44
CA LYS A 545 23.03 20.50 -12.52
C LYS A 545 22.04 20.04 -11.46
N PHE A 546 22.29 20.43 -10.21
CA PHE A 546 21.39 20.15 -9.11
C PHE A 546 20.71 21.46 -8.66
N ASP A 547 19.41 21.46 -8.62
CA ASP A 547 18.63 22.57 -8.10
C ASP A 547 18.31 22.32 -6.62
N TRP A 548 18.93 23.06 -5.72
CA TRP A 548 18.74 22.95 -4.28
C TRP A 548 17.30 23.27 -3.82
N ILE A 549 16.58 24.10 -4.59
CA ILE A 549 15.20 24.49 -4.27
C ILE A 549 14.25 23.33 -4.56
N THR A 550 14.31 22.77 -5.72
CA THR A 550 13.42 21.68 -6.13
C THR A 550 13.95 20.29 -5.77
N GLY A 551 15.26 20.16 -5.63
CA GLY A 551 15.96 18.88 -5.44
C GLY A 551 16.03 18.03 -6.71
N ASN A 552 15.92 18.65 -7.87
CA ASN A 552 15.99 18.01 -9.19
C ASN A 552 17.31 18.29 -9.90
#